data_6b4fb741924736bda83140577c6c459c
#
_entry.id   6b4fb741924736bda83140577c6c459c
#
_cell.length_a   1.000
_cell.length_b   1.000
_cell.length_c   1.000
_cell.angle_alpha   90.00
_cell.angle_beta   90.00
_cell.angle_gamma   90.00
#
_symmetry.space_group_name_H-M   'P 1'
#
loop_
_entity.id
_entity.type
_entity.pdbx_description
1 polymer ?
#
loop_
_entity_poly.entity_id
_entity_poly.type
_entity_poly.pdbx_seq_one_letter_code
_entity_poly.pdbx_strand_id
1 'polypeptide(L)'
;MSDQVLKLVPKDKYFVPEINSAEKARELLEVFFPDGEQAEVEFSDSVKFIDSGSNLEKITCSLCCKSMEINPFQENDIGAEWWYELDETLSSSPDLQTLNVKMPCCGKYAAIQSVDFCGSASFSMFELCIWNPYSDDGISKVQLSELEGILGCELKQIWACY
;
A
#
# COMPACT_ATOMS: atom_id res chain seq x y z
N MET A 1 -8.80 -0.39 -20.31
CA MET A 1 -8.05 -1.43 -19.59
C MET A 1 -7.57 -0.85 -18.28
N SER A 2 -7.73 -1.58 -17.21
CA SER A 2 -7.21 -1.16 -15.90
C SER A 2 -5.74 -1.57 -15.78
N ASP A 3 -4.93 -0.69 -15.26
CA ASP A 3 -3.54 -0.99 -14.95
C ASP A 3 -3.43 -1.72 -13.62
N GLN A 4 -2.58 -2.74 -13.58
CA GLN A 4 -2.24 -3.45 -12.36
C GLN A 4 -0.84 -3.09 -11.92
N VAL A 5 -0.65 -2.88 -10.64
CA VAL A 5 0.66 -2.54 -10.07
C VAL A 5 0.94 -3.45 -8.89
N LEU A 6 2.06 -4.17 -8.96
CA LEU A 6 2.60 -4.87 -7.80
C LEU A 6 3.53 -3.93 -7.05
N LYS A 7 3.18 -3.62 -5.81
CA LYS A 7 3.94 -2.76 -4.91
C LYS A 7 4.56 -3.60 -3.79
N LEU A 8 5.81 -3.34 -3.51
CA LEU A 8 6.55 -3.96 -2.41
C LEU A 8 7.01 -2.85 -1.47
N VAL A 9 6.62 -2.93 -0.22
CA VAL A 9 6.94 -1.93 0.79
C VAL A 9 7.51 -2.58 2.04
N PRO A 10 8.44 -1.91 2.74
CA PRO A 10 8.91 -2.39 4.03
C PRO A 10 7.77 -2.53 5.04
N LYS A 11 7.81 -3.59 5.84
CA LYS A 11 6.90 -3.74 6.98
C LYS A 11 7.10 -2.64 8.02
N ASP A 12 8.35 -2.20 8.19
CA ASP A 12 8.66 -0.99 8.96
C ASP A 12 8.48 0.25 8.09
N LYS A 13 7.45 1.04 8.36
CA LYS A 13 7.09 2.24 7.59
C LYS A 13 8.16 3.33 7.57
N TYR A 14 9.09 3.33 8.50
CA TYR A 14 10.19 4.31 8.58
C TYR A 14 11.47 3.83 7.92
N PHE A 15 11.52 2.57 7.48
CA PHE A 15 12.70 2.02 6.84
C PHE A 15 12.88 2.59 5.43
N VAL A 16 14.11 3.02 5.14
CA VAL A 16 14.53 3.47 3.82
C VAL A 16 15.83 2.75 3.46
N PRO A 17 15.86 1.97 2.36
CA PRO A 17 17.07 1.28 1.95
C PRO A 17 18.11 2.25 1.39
N GLU A 18 19.35 1.77 1.28
CA GLU A 18 20.38 2.48 0.53
C GLU A 18 20.02 2.52 -0.97
N ILE A 19 20.38 3.60 -1.64
CA ILE A 19 20.06 3.81 -3.06
C ILE A 19 20.58 2.67 -3.93
N ASN A 20 21.80 2.22 -3.72
CA ASN A 20 22.38 1.12 -4.49
C ASN A 20 21.65 -0.21 -4.26
N SER A 21 21.18 -0.46 -3.05
CA SER A 21 20.37 -1.64 -2.74
C SER A 21 19.00 -1.56 -3.41
N ALA A 22 18.38 -0.40 -3.39
CA ALA A 22 17.10 -0.16 -4.06
C ALA A 22 17.20 -0.39 -5.58
N GLU A 23 18.26 0.10 -6.23
CA GLU A 23 18.48 -0.11 -7.66
C GLU A 23 18.70 -1.59 -8.00
N LYS A 24 19.48 -2.32 -7.20
CA LYS A 24 19.66 -3.77 -7.40
C LYS A 24 18.33 -4.53 -7.25
N ALA A 25 17.52 -4.15 -6.26
CA ALA A 25 16.20 -4.75 -6.06
C ALA A 25 15.26 -4.43 -7.24
N ARG A 26 15.30 -3.22 -7.76
CA ARG A 26 14.53 -2.80 -8.95
C ARG A 26 14.90 -3.65 -10.16
N GLU A 27 16.19 -3.79 -10.45
CA GLU A 27 16.68 -4.62 -11.57
C GLU A 27 16.26 -6.08 -11.41
N LEU A 28 16.35 -6.63 -10.20
CA LEU A 28 15.93 -8.01 -9.92
C LEU A 28 14.42 -8.19 -10.09
N LEU A 29 13.62 -7.19 -9.71
CA LEU A 29 12.17 -7.24 -9.90
C LEU A 29 11.80 -7.33 -11.39
N GLU A 30 12.50 -6.61 -12.24
CA GLU A 30 12.33 -6.72 -13.72
C GLU A 30 12.68 -8.12 -14.23
N VAL A 31 13.70 -8.77 -13.65
CA VAL A 31 14.04 -10.17 -14.00
C VAL A 31 12.93 -11.14 -13.60
N PHE A 32 12.27 -10.90 -12.47
CA PHE A 32 11.15 -11.74 -12.02
C PHE A 32 9.90 -11.58 -12.91
N PHE A 33 9.73 -10.41 -13.51
CA PHE A 33 8.58 -10.09 -14.37
C PHE A 33 9.04 -9.55 -15.72
N PRO A 34 9.58 -10.43 -16.59
CA PRO A 34 10.21 -9.99 -17.84
C PRO A 34 9.22 -9.40 -18.87
N ASP A 35 7.93 -9.71 -18.72
CA ASP A 35 6.87 -9.17 -19.57
C ASP A 35 6.24 -7.89 -19.00
N GLY A 36 6.61 -7.53 -17.78
CA GLY A 36 6.13 -6.32 -17.11
C GLY A 36 6.73 -5.04 -17.68
N GLU A 37 6.18 -3.93 -17.27
CA GLU A 37 6.76 -2.63 -17.56
C GLU A 37 7.99 -2.39 -16.67
N GLN A 38 8.66 -1.26 -16.87
CA GLN A 38 9.83 -0.91 -16.06
C GLN A 38 9.48 -0.83 -14.58
N ALA A 39 10.30 -1.46 -13.74
CA ALA A 39 10.17 -1.32 -12.29
C ALA A 39 10.69 0.04 -11.81
N GLU A 40 10.07 0.55 -10.78
CA GLU A 40 10.35 1.87 -10.22
C GLU A 40 10.61 1.79 -8.72
N VAL A 41 11.43 2.71 -8.21
CA VAL A 41 11.63 2.94 -6.78
C VAL A 41 11.22 4.35 -6.43
N GLU A 42 10.54 4.52 -5.31
CA GLU A 42 10.17 5.82 -4.78
C GLU A 42 10.67 5.97 -3.34
N PHE A 43 11.34 7.08 -3.09
CA PHE A 43 11.81 7.49 -1.77
C PHE A 43 11.03 8.72 -1.32
N SER A 44 10.65 8.74 -0.05
CA SER A 44 9.94 9.88 0.53
C SER A 44 10.61 10.34 1.81
N ASP A 45 10.60 11.65 2.07
CA ASP A 45 11.15 12.24 3.30
C ASP A 45 10.23 12.04 4.53
N SER A 46 9.00 11.64 4.29
CA SER A 46 7.99 11.35 5.31
C SER A 46 7.19 10.11 4.93
N VAL A 47 6.53 9.51 5.91
CA VAL A 47 5.62 8.38 5.69
C VAL A 47 4.49 8.80 4.77
N LYS A 48 4.28 8.01 3.71
CA LYS A 48 3.18 8.19 2.75
C LYS A 48 2.20 7.03 2.81
N PHE A 49 0.97 7.31 2.42
CA PHE A 49 -0.02 6.28 2.22
C PHE A 49 0.26 5.56 0.88
N ILE A 50 0.34 4.24 0.95
CA ILE A 50 0.53 3.37 -0.20
C ILE A 50 -0.82 2.73 -0.52
N ASP A 51 -1.48 3.24 -1.52
CA ASP A 51 -2.82 2.82 -1.91
C ASP A 51 -2.83 1.56 -2.78
N SER A 52 -4.00 0.97 -2.89
CA SER A 52 -4.28 -0.18 -3.77
C SER A 52 -5.29 0.14 -4.88
N GLY A 53 -5.57 1.42 -5.12
CA GLY A 53 -6.60 1.81 -6.08
C GLY A 53 -7.95 1.20 -5.74
N SER A 54 -8.57 0.53 -6.70
CA SER A 54 -9.89 -0.10 -6.53
C SER A 54 -9.88 -1.42 -5.74
N ASN A 55 -8.71 -1.90 -5.30
CA ASN A 55 -8.59 -3.17 -4.55
C ASN A 55 -8.84 -3.03 -3.05
N LEU A 56 -9.12 -1.84 -2.55
CA LEU A 56 -9.46 -1.67 -1.14
C LEU A 56 -10.90 -2.12 -0.87
N GLU A 57 -11.05 -3.21 -0.13
CA GLU A 57 -12.36 -3.84 0.12
C GLU A 57 -12.77 -3.82 1.58
N LYS A 58 -11.83 -3.66 2.50
CA LYS A 58 -12.09 -3.80 3.93
C LYS A 58 -11.09 -3.01 4.78
N ILE A 59 -11.59 -2.45 5.85
CA ILE A 59 -10.78 -1.84 6.91
C ILE A 59 -11.15 -2.42 8.27
N THR A 60 -10.22 -2.36 9.23
CA THR A 60 -10.46 -2.69 10.63
C THR A 60 -10.09 -1.50 11.51
N CYS A 61 -11.02 -1.10 12.35
CA CYS A 61 -10.83 0.00 13.29
C CYS A 61 -9.86 -0.41 14.41
N SER A 62 -8.85 0.41 14.66
CA SER A 62 -7.89 0.18 15.74
C SER A 62 -8.47 0.40 17.14
N LEU A 63 -9.61 1.09 17.26
CA LEU A 63 -10.20 1.46 18.54
C LEU A 63 -11.26 0.46 19.01
N CYS A 64 -12.16 0.06 18.14
CA CYS A 64 -13.25 -0.88 18.48
C CYS A 64 -13.05 -2.29 17.91
N CYS A 65 -12.00 -2.49 17.10
CA CYS A 65 -11.65 -3.76 16.44
C CYS A 65 -12.73 -4.31 15.49
N LYS A 66 -13.73 -3.50 15.13
CA LYS A 66 -14.72 -3.88 14.11
C LYS A 66 -14.15 -3.68 12.73
N SER A 67 -14.43 -4.66 11.86
CA SER A 67 -14.14 -4.57 10.44
C SER A 67 -15.35 -4.01 9.69
N MET A 68 -15.07 -3.27 8.62
CA MET A 68 -16.09 -2.70 7.76
C MET A 68 -15.69 -2.91 6.30
N GLU A 69 -16.63 -3.39 5.51
CA GLU A 69 -16.46 -3.53 4.07
C GLU A 69 -16.62 -2.18 3.37
N ILE A 70 -15.89 -2.00 2.28
CA ILE A 70 -15.95 -0.84 1.41
C ILE A 70 -16.49 -1.33 0.07
N ASN A 71 -17.74 -1.05 -0.23
CA ASN A 71 -18.38 -1.49 -1.46
C ASN A 71 -18.89 -0.29 -2.28
N PRO A 72 -18.07 0.20 -3.23
CA PRO A 72 -18.45 1.36 -4.04
C PRO A 72 -19.64 1.11 -4.99
N PHE A 73 -20.03 -0.13 -5.20
CA PHE A 73 -21.15 -0.51 -6.07
C PHE A 73 -22.49 -0.62 -5.32
N GLN A 74 -22.47 -0.54 -4.01
CA GLN A 74 -23.66 -0.55 -3.18
C GLN A 74 -24.10 0.87 -2.86
N GLU A 75 -25.36 1.21 -3.16
CA GLU A 75 -25.92 2.50 -2.79
C GLU A 75 -25.91 2.70 -1.27
N ASN A 76 -25.53 3.90 -0.82
CA ASN A 76 -25.45 4.30 0.58
C ASN A 76 -24.55 3.40 1.44
N ASP A 77 -23.47 2.86 0.87
CA ASP A 77 -22.47 2.12 1.63
C ASP A 77 -21.65 3.08 2.50
N ILE A 78 -21.78 2.94 3.82
CA ILE A 78 -21.11 3.82 4.80
C ILE A 78 -19.59 3.73 4.68
N GLY A 79 -19.07 2.54 4.39
CA GLY A 79 -17.64 2.33 4.19
C GLY A 79 -17.11 3.04 2.97
N ALA A 80 -17.84 2.97 1.85
CA ALA A 80 -17.47 3.66 0.62
C ALA A 80 -17.52 5.19 0.78
N GLU A 81 -18.57 5.72 1.40
CA GLU A 81 -18.68 7.15 1.67
C GLU A 81 -17.52 7.65 2.53
N TRP A 82 -17.21 6.95 3.60
CA TRP A 82 -16.08 7.26 4.48
C TRP A 82 -14.75 7.20 3.72
N TRP A 83 -14.57 6.20 2.88
CA TRP A 83 -13.34 6.04 2.09
C TRP A 83 -13.16 7.18 1.09
N TYR A 84 -14.19 7.58 0.38
CA TYR A 84 -14.10 8.70 -0.56
C TYR A 84 -13.70 10.01 0.11
N GLU A 85 -14.26 10.33 1.27
CA GLU A 85 -13.88 11.51 2.05
C GLU A 85 -12.42 11.45 2.51
N LEU A 86 -11.99 10.28 2.94
CA LEU A 86 -10.61 10.06 3.36
C LEU A 86 -9.63 10.14 2.19
N ASP A 87 -9.97 9.55 1.06
CA ASP A 87 -9.14 9.57 -0.15
C ASP A 87 -8.90 10.99 -0.66
N GLU A 88 -9.91 11.83 -0.66
CA GLU A 88 -9.76 13.26 -0.95
C GLU A 88 -8.77 13.94 0.02
N THR A 89 -8.89 13.62 1.30
CA THR A 89 -7.97 14.15 2.32
C THR A 89 -6.53 13.67 2.09
N LEU A 90 -6.34 12.39 1.82
CA LEU A 90 -5.03 11.80 1.55
C LEU A 90 -4.40 12.33 0.26
N SER A 91 -5.22 12.61 -0.75
CA SER A 91 -4.76 13.19 -2.03
C SER A 91 -4.22 14.62 -1.89
N SER A 92 -4.59 15.34 -0.85
CA SER A 92 -4.04 16.67 -0.54
C SER A 92 -2.66 16.62 0.13
N SER A 93 -2.06 15.45 0.28
CA SER A 93 -0.74 15.24 0.91
C SER A 93 -0.63 15.81 2.33
N PRO A 94 -1.54 15.43 3.26
CA PRO A 94 -1.50 15.92 4.62
C PRO A 94 -0.31 15.34 5.38
N ASP A 95 -0.02 15.93 6.57
CA ASP A 95 0.89 15.31 7.53
C ASP A 95 0.22 14.08 8.16
N LEU A 96 0.64 12.89 7.72
CA LEU A 96 0.07 11.64 8.21
C LEU A 96 0.42 11.32 9.67
N GLN A 97 1.44 11.98 10.24
CA GLN A 97 1.80 11.79 11.65
C GLN A 97 0.76 12.41 12.59
N THR A 98 0.12 13.47 12.16
CA THR A 98 -0.86 14.22 12.97
C THR A 98 -2.30 14.00 12.51
N LEU A 99 -2.52 13.32 11.38
CA LEU A 99 -3.86 13.12 10.84
C LEU A 99 -4.64 12.10 11.67
N ASN A 100 -5.75 12.57 12.24
CA ASN A 100 -6.75 11.73 12.89
C ASN A 100 -8.01 11.68 12.05
N VAL A 101 -8.60 10.50 11.94
CA VAL A 101 -9.80 10.26 11.15
C VAL A 101 -10.92 9.72 12.02
N LYS A 102 -12.14 10.19 11.77
CA LYS A 102 -13.32 9.71 12.47
C LYS A 102 -13.70 8.34 11.91
N MET A 103 -13.70 7.33 12.76
CA MET A 103 -14.07 5.97 12.36
C MET A 103 -15.60 5.84 12.27
N PRO A 104 -16.13 5.32 11.15
CA PRO A 104 -17.57 5.25 10.94
C PRO A 104 -18.26 4.21 11.82
N CYS A 105 -17.50 3.20 12.30
CA CYS A 105 -18.04 2.11 13.13
C CYS A 105 -18.33 2.53 14.58
N CYS A 106 -17.51 3.39 15.18
CA CYS A 106 -17.64 3.79 16.58
C CYS A 106 -17.71 5.30 16.82
N GLY A 107 -17.53 6.11 15.77
CA GLY A 107 -17.56 7.56 15.84
C GLY A 107 -16.37 8.22 16.55
N LYS A 108 -15.38 7.43 16.96
CA LYS A 108 -14.17 7.94 17.62
C LYS A 108 -13.09 8.29 16.59
N TYR A 109 -12.18 9.17 16.95
CA TYR A 109 -11.05 9.56 16.13
C TYR A 109 -9.87 8.61 16.35
N ALA A 110 -9.33 8.07 15.29
CA ALA A 110 -8.13 7.24 15.28
C ALA A 110 -7.02 7.91 14.48
N ALA A 111 -5.76 7.71 14.88
CA ALA A 111 -4.64 8.08 14.03
C ALA A 111 -4.72 7.29 12.72
N ILE A 112 -4.59 7.95 11.57
CA ILE A 112 -4.73 7.26 10.27
C ILE A 112 -3.77 6.08 10.14
N GLN A 113 -2.54 6.22 10.65
CA GLN A 113 -1.54 5.17 10.58
C GLN A 113 -1.85 3.95 11.46
N SER A 114 -2.84 4.03 12.34
CA SER A 114 -3.30 2.93 13.19
C SER A 114 -4.44 2.13 12.57
N VAL A 115 -5.07 2.62 11.51
CA VAL A 115 -6.15 1.92 10.80
C VAL A 115 -5.55 0.73 10.04
N ASP A 116 -6.15 -0.43 10.21
CA ASP A 116 -5.75 -1.63 9.47
C ASP A 116 -6.53 -1.74 8.15
N PHE A 117 -5.82 -1.64 7.06
CA PHE A 117 -6.36 -1.77 5.70
C PHE A 117 -6.38 -3.22 5.21
N CYS A 118 -6.22 -4.18 6.12
CA CYS A 118 -6.33 -5.63 5.85
C CYS A 118 -5.38 -6.13 4.73
N GLY A 119 -4.18 -5.56 4.64
CA GLY A 119 -3.18 -5.91 3.63
C GLY A 119 -3.38 -5.27 2.26
N SER A 120 -4.48 -4.53 2.06
CA SER A 120 -4.76 -3.88 0.76
C SER A 120 -4.11 -2.50 0.62
N ALA A 121 -3.64 -1.91 1.70
CA ALA A 121 -2.92 -0.64 1.69
C ALA A 121 -1.95 -0.58 2.87
N SER A 122 -1.07 0.38 2.87
CA SER A 122 -0.06 0.53 3.92
C SER A 122 0.48 1.95 4.01
N PHE A 123 1.48 2.11 4.87
CA PHE A 123 2.23 3.35 5.06
C PHE A 123 3.71 3.04 4.94
N SER A 124 4.45 3.85 4.20
CA SER A 124 5.89 3.67 4.02
C SER A 124 6.58 4.95 3.56
N MET A 125 7.89 4.99 3.78
CA MET A 125 8.79 5.99 3.21
C MET A 125 9.50 5.49 1.95
N PHE A 126 9.33 4.21 1.61
CA PHE A 126 9.93 3.58 0.44
C PHE A 126 8.93 2.65 -0.25
N GLU A 127 8.94 2.67 -1.57
CA GLU A 127 8.15 1.78 -2.42
C GLU A 127 9.01 1.27 -3.59
N LEU A 128 8.92 -0.03 -3.83
CA LEU A 128 9.41 -0.67 -5.05
C LEU A 128 8.20 -1.23 -5.79
N CYS A 129 7.99 -0.85 -7.03
CA CYS A 129 6.83 -1.32 -7.78
C CYS A 129 7.16 -1.72 -9.21
N ILE A 130 6.28 -2.50 -9.80
CA ILE A 130 6.29 -2.83 -11.22
C ILE A 130 4.86 -2.73 -11.77
N TRP A 131 4.71 -2.02 -12.87
CA TRP A 131 3.46 -1.85 -13.58
C TRP A 131 3.20 -3.02 -14.52
N ASN A 132 1.96 -3.45 -14.60
CA ASN A 132 1.49 -4.49 -15.51
C ASN A 132 2.44 -5.71 -15.56
N PRO A 133 2.69 -6.37 -14.42
CA PRO A 133 3.64 -7.50 -14.37
C PRO A 133 3.21 -8.71 -15.20
N TYR A 134 1.95 -8.74 -15.66
CA TYR A 134 1.34 -9.82 -16.43
C TYR A 134 1.52 -11.21 -15.76
N SER A 135 1.36 -11.22 -14.44
CA SER A 135 1.41 -12.42 -13.61
C SER A 135 0.27 -12.40 -12.60
N ASP A 136 -0.44 -13.51 -12.46
CA ASP A 136 -1.56 -13.63 -11.52
C ASP A 136 -1.09 -13.99 -10.10
N ASP A 137 0.09 -14.57 -9.98
CA ASP A 137 0.57 -15.15 -8.72
C ASP A 137 1.38 -14.17 -7.84
N GLY A 138 1.73 -13.00 -8.36
CA GLY A 138 2.61 -12.07 -7.67
C GLY A 138 4.02 -12.62 -7.49
N ILE A 139 4.67 -12.23 -6.40
CA ILE A 139 6.03 -12.65 -6.09
C ILE A 139 6.03 -13.89 -5.19
N SER A 140 6.87 -14.87 -5.51
CA SER A 140 7.02 -16.08 -4.68
C SER A 140 7.75 -15.77 -3.37
N LYS A 141 7.65 -16.67 -2.39
CA LYS A 141 8.37 -16.53 -1.11
C LYS A 141 9.88 -16.47 -1.29
N VAL A 142 10.41 -17.25 -2.25
CA VAL A 142 11.86 -17.27 -2.55
C VAL A 142 12.29 -15.93 -3.14
N GLN A 143 11.56 -15.45 -4.14
CA GLN A 143 11.82 -14.15 -4.77
C GLN A 143 11.70 -12.99 -3.75
N LEU A 144 10.69 -13.04 -2.89
CA LEU A 144 10.52 -12.05 -1.83
C LEU A 144 11.71 -12.05 -0.87
N SER A 145 12.17 -13.22 -0.44
CA SER A 145 13.35 -13.36 0.42
C SER A 145 14.62 -12.81 -0.23
N GLU A 146 14.79 -12.97 -1.53
CA GLU A 146 15.93 -12.39 -2.25
C GLU A 146 15.90 -10.86 -2.22
N LEU A 147 14.75 -10.27 -2.48
CA LEU A 147 14.57 -8.80 -2.41
C LEU A 147 14.76 -8.28 -0.98
N GLU A 148 14.22 -8.98 0.01
CA GLU A 148 14.40 -8.64 1.43
C GLU A 148 15.88 -8.67 1.83
N GLY A 149 16.64 -9.65 1.35
CA GLY A 149 18.08 -9.74 1.56
C GLY A 149 18.85 -8.57 0.94
N ILE A 150 18.48 -8.15 -0.25
CA ILE A 150 19.11 -7.01 -0.94
C ILE A 150 18.77 -5.69 -0.24
N LEU A 151 17.50 -5.48 0.11
CA LEU A 151 17.04 -4.24 0.71
C LEU A 151 17.39 -4.13 2.21
N GLY A 152 17.57 -5.26 2.89
CA GLY A 152 17.86 -5.29 4.32
C GLY A 152 16.65 -5.10 5.23
N CYS A 153 15.44 -5.45 4.75
CA CYS A 153 14.19 -5.33 5.50
C CYS A 153 13.19 -6.40 5.09
N GLU A 154 12.22 -6.67 5.96
CA GLU A 154 11.04 -7.45 5.58
C GLU A 154 10.09 -6.62 4.72
N LEU A 155 9.52 -7.25 3.71
CA LEU A 155 8.60 -6.64 2.75
C LEU A 155 7.19 -7.21 2.85
N LYS A 156 6.22 -6.43 2.41
CA LYS A 156 4.87 -6.90 2.11
C LYS A 156 4.46 -6.48 0.71
N GLN A 157 3.57 -7.29 0.12
CA GLN A 157 3.03 -7.06 -1.22
C GLN A 157 1.69 -6.34 -1.12
N ILE A 158 1.49 -5.36 -2.00
CA ILE A 158 0.22 -4.69 -2.21
C ILE A 158 -0.08 -4.72 -3.70
N TRP A 159 -1.24 -5.25 -4.05
CA TRP A 159 -1.76 -5.20 -5.42
C TRP A 159 -2.66 -3.98 -5.56
N ALA A 160 -2.33 -3.12 -6.51
CA ALA A 160 -3.15 -1.98 -6.87
C ALA A 160 -3.78 -2.17 -8.25
N CYS A 161 -4.98 -1.66 -8.42
CA CYS A 161 -5.70 -1.65 -9.69
C CYS A 161 -6.24 -0.24 -9.94
N TYR A 162 -5.83 0.36 -11.06
CA TYR A 162 -6.21 1.72 -11.47
C TYR A 162 -7.03 1.76 -12.76
#